data_f4a8bfaac34fe42676f9720841ab1535
#
_entry.id   f4a8bfaac34fe42676f9720841ab1535
#
_cell.length_a   1.000
_cell.length_b   1.000
_cell.length_c   1.000
_cell.angle_alpha   90.00
_cell.angle_beta   90.00
_cell.angle_gamma   90.00
#
_symmetry.space_group_name_H-M   'P 1'
#
loop_
_entity.id
_entity.type
_entity.pdbx_description
1 polymer ?
#
loop_
_entity_poly.entity_id
_entity_poly.type
_entity_poly.pdbx_seq_one_letter_code
_entity_poly.pdbx_strand_id
1 'polypeptide(L)'
;DETEKFCKDKAIYNAVLDGIKIIDGKDKDRTPEAIPSILSDALAVSFDLSVGHDYVEDGLDRYDFYHKKEIKIPFDLDYFNKITKGGLPQKTLNIALAGTGVGKSLFMCHMAASTLMQGKNVLYITLEMAEERIAERIDANLMNVTIDDLHTLPRKMFESYLTRINKKTNGKLI
;
A
#
# COMPACT_ATOMS: atom_id res chain seq x y z
N ASP A 1 -19.35 -22.12 2.93
CA ASP A 1 -19.86 -23.46 2.58
C ASP A 1 -18.76 -24.49 2.89
N GLU A 2 -19.13 -25.61 3.58
CA GLU A 2 -18.18 -26.65 4.00
C GLU A 2 -17.48 -27.33 2.80
N THR A 3 -18.19 -27.47 1.69
CA THR A 3 -17.64 -28.07 0.47
C THR A 3 -16.57 -27.19 -0.15
N GLU A 4 -16.77 -25.89 -0.19
CA GLU A 4 -15.79 -24.93 -0.68
C GLU A 4 -14.54 -24.91 0.20
N LYS A 5 -14.74 -24.90 1.52
CA LYS A 5 -13.65 -24.99 2.48
C LYS A 5 -12.83 -26.26 2.27
N PHE A 6 -13.51 -27.41 2.13
CA PHE A 6 -12.84 -28.69 1.86
C PHE A 6 -12.02 -28.64 0.57
N CYS A 7 -12.56 -28.06 -0.52
CA CYS A 7 -11.85 -27.95 -1.79
C CYS A 7 -10.65 -27.03 -1.70
N LYS A 8 -10.79 -25.88 -1.01
CA LYS A 8 -9.68 -24.95 -0.72
C LYS A 8 -8.58 -25.65 0.08
N ASP A 9 -8.92 -26.31 1.17
CA ASP A 9 -7.97 -27.02 2.02
C ASP A 9 -7.23 -28.11 1.25
N LYS A 10 -7.94 -28.84 0.37
CA LYS A 10 -7.33 -29.85 -0.50
C LYS A 10 -6.44 -29.28 -1.59
N ALA A 11 -6.83 -28.15 -2.19
CA ALA A 11 -6.00 -27.47 -3.17
C ALA A 11 -4.68 -27.02 -2.54
N ILE A 12 -4.74 -26.39 -1.38
CA ILE A 12 -3.55 -25.94 -0.63
C ILE A 12 -2.69 -27.15 -0.23
N TYR A 13 -3.29 -28.20 0.28
CA TYR A 13 -2.58 -29.43 0.66
C TYR A 13 -1.81 -30.02 -0.52
N ASN A 14 -2.46 -30.14 -1.68
CA ASN A 14 -1.82 -30.64 -2.89
C ASN A 14 -0.70 -29.73 -3.39
N ALA A 15 -0.91 -28.41 -3.35
CA ALA A 15 0.11 -27.44 -3.74
C ALA A 15 1.36 -27.52 -2.86
N VAL A 16 1.18 -27.71 -1.55
CA VAL A 16 2.29 -27.91 -0.60
C VAL A 16 3.04 -29.22 -0.90
N LEU A 17 2.31 -30.32 -1.15
CA LEU A 17 2.93 -31.61 -1.52
C LEU A 17 3.73 -31.50 -2.83
N ASP A 18 3.20 -30.80 -3.81
CA ASP A 18 3.90 -30.57 -5.07
C ASP A 18 5.13 -29.68 -4.87
N GLY A 19 5.04 -28.65 -4.06
CA GLY A 19 6.20 -27.85 -3.65
C GLY A 19 7.31 -28.69 -3.00
N ILE A 20 6.96 -29.61 -2.11
CA ILE A 20 7.91 -30.54 -1.50
C ILE A 20 8.56 -31.44 -2.54
N LYS A 21 7.79 -32.02 -3.49
CA LYS A 21 8.34 -32.85 -4.57
C LYS A 21 9.34 -32.09 -5.44
N ILE A 22 9.06 -30.82 -5.72
CA ILE A 22 9.97 -29.94 -6.48
C ILE A 22 11.27 -29.72 -5.70
N ILE A 23 11.18 -29.40 -4.41
CA ILE A 23 12.35 -29.18 -3.54
C ILE A 23 13.18 -30.46 -3.40
N ASP A 24 12.54 -31.62 -3.26
CA ASP A 24 13.18 -32.93 -3.16
C ASP A 24 13.79 -33.42 -4.50
N GLY A 25 13.61 -32.68 -5.60
CA GLY A 25 14.08 -33.06 -6.93
C GLY A 25 13.35 -34.29 -7.52
N LYS A 26 12.17 -34.61 -7.00
CA LYS A 26 11.32 -35.72 -7.50
C LYS A 26 10.47 -35.28 -8.70
N ASP A 27 10.25 -33.97 -8.84
CA ASP A 27 9.65 -33.37 -10.01
C ASP A 27 10.76 -32.79 -10.89
N LYS A 28 10.91 -33.33 -12.10
CA LYS A 28 11.97 -32.94 -13.03
C LYS A 28 11.55 -31.87 -14.02
N ASP A 29 10.26 -31.60 -14.08
CA ASP A 29 9.66 -30.69 -15.07
C ASP A 29 9.48 -29.26 -14.54
N ARG A 30 9.43 -29.08 -13.20
CA ARG A 30 9.23 -27.80 -12.54
C ARG A 30 10.41 -27.42 -11.66
N THR A 31 10.74 -26.13 -11.66
CA THR A 31 11.82 -25.55 -10.84
C THR A 31 11.25 -24.91 -9.56
N PRO A 32 12.09 -24.66 -8.52
CA PRO A 32 11.63 -24.04 -7.27
C PRO A 32 10.94 -22.67 -7.46
N GLU A 33 11.27 -21.95 -8.53
CA GLU A 33 10.64 -20.68 -8.87
C GLU A 33 9.16 -20.79 -9.23
N ALA A 34 8.67 -21.99 -9.56
CA ALA A 34 7.27 -22.25 -9.85
C ALA A 34 6.41 -22.39 -8.57
N ILE A 35 7.02 -22.60 -7.40
CA ILE A 35 6.30 -22.84 -6.14
C ILE A 35 5.37 -21.67 -5.75
N PRO A 36 5.80 -20.40 -5.83
CA PRO A 36 4.91 -19.29 -5.51
C PRO A 36 3.65 -19.23 -6.39
N SER A 37 3.77 -19.55 -7.68
CA SER A 37 2.61 -19.61 -8.59
C SER A 37 1.67 -20.76 -8.22
N ILE A 38 2.18 -21.96 -7.96
CA ILE A 38 1.39 -23.14 -7.56
C ILE A 38 0.59 -22.85 -6.29
N LEU A 39 1.19 -22.20 -5.29
CA LEU A 39 0.52 -21.82 -4.06
C LEU A 39 -0.51 -20.71 -4.28
N SER A 40 -0.20 -19.73 -5.13
CA SER A 40 -1.13 -18.66 -5.48
C SER A 40 -2.38 -19.21 -6.17
N ASP A 41 -2.22 -20.13 -7.12
CA ASP A 41 -3.33 -20.76 -7.84
C ASP A 41 -4.20 -21.60 -6.89
N ALA A 42 -3.59 -22.29 -5.94
CA ALA A 42 -4.33 -23.05 -4.93
C ALA A 42 -5.13 -22.15 -3.97
N LEU A 43 -4.61 -20.97 -3.64
CA LEU A 43 -5.30 -19.98 -2.81
C LEU A 43 -6.43 -19.27 -3.57
N ALA A 44 -6.36 -19.21 -4.90
CA ALA A 44 -7.37 -18.61 -5.75
C ALA A 44 -8.60 -19.49 -5.99
N VAL A 45 -8.59 -20.75 -5.54
CA VAL A 45 -9.76 -21.65 -5.66
C VAL A 45 -10.95 -21.03 -4.92
N SER A 46 -12.01 -20.73 -5.65
CA SER A 46 -13.26 -20.19 -5.12
C SER A 46 -14.45 -20.75 -5.89
N PHE A 47 -15.52 -21.04 -5.17
CA PHE A 47 -16.80 -21.45 -5.76
C PHE A 47 -17.76 -20.26 -5.89
N ASP A 48 -17.25 -19.05 -5.67
CA ASP A 48 -18.04 -17.86 -5.88
C ASP A 48 -18.36 -17.73 -7.38
N LEU A 49 -19.59 -18.07 -7.72
CA LEU A 49 -20.13 -18.01 -9.08
C LEU A 49 -20.66 -16.61 -9.41
N SER A 50 -20.71 -15.71 -8.44
CA SER A 50 -21.15 -14.33 -8.66
C SER A 50 -20.04 -13.53 -9.34
N VAL A 51 -19.89 -13.77 -10.64
CA VAL A 51 -19.03 -12.99 -11.51
C VAL A 51 -19.77 -11.71 -11.88
N GLY A 52 -19.57 -10.67 -11.08
CA GLY A 52 -20.15 -9.37 -11.37
C GLY A 52 -21.33 -9.01 -10.45
N HIS A 53 -22.04 -7.99 -10.85
CA HIS A 53 -23.12 -7.37 -10.12
C HIS A 53 -24.38 -7.38 -10.99
N ASP A 54 -25.46 -8.01 -10.52
CA ASP A 54 -26.73 -7.94 -11.26
C ASP A 54 -27.29 -6.52 -11.18
N TYR A 55 -27.44 -5.91 -12.34
CA TYR A 55 -27.81 -4.50 -12.40
C TYR A 55 -29.21 -4.23 -11.84
N VAL A 56 -30.13 -5.15 -11.97
CA VAL A 56 -31.52 -4.97 -11.54
C VAL A 56 -31.71 -5.49 -10.12
N GLU A 57 -31.26 -6.72 -9.83
CA GLU A 57 -31.46 -7.38 -8.55
C GLU A 57 -30.71 -6.67 -7.41
N ASP A 58 -29.46 -6.24 -7.66
CA ASP A 58 -28.62 -5.55 -6.67
C ASP A 58 -28.86 -4.03 -6.62
N GLY A 59 -30.00 -3.58 -7.11
CA GLY A 59 -30.35 -2.15 -7.21
C GLY A 59 -30.35 -1.43 -5.86
N LEU A 60 -30.83 -2.08 -4.80
CA LEU A 60 -30.88 -1.52 -3.43
C LEU A 60 -29.49 -1.43 -2.81
N ASP A 61 -28.63 -2.41 -3.06
CA ASP A 61 -27.24 -2.41 -2.57
C ASP A 61 -26.44 -1.24 -3.19
N ARG A 62 -26.73 -0.93 -4.48
CA ARG A 62 -26.15 0.25 -5.12
C ARG A 62 -26.67 1.56 -4.54
N TYR A 63 -27.97 1.62 -4.22
CA TYR A 63 -28.53 2.79 -3.56
C TYR A 63 -27.84 3.07 -2.23
N ASP A 64 -27.66 2.04 -1.40
CA ASP A 64 -26.96 2.14 -0.13
C ASP A 64 -25.49 2.55 -0.32
N PHE A 65 -24.83 2.00 -1.33
CA PHE A 65 -23.48 2.39 -1.70
C PHE A 65 -23.37 3.88 -2.07
N TYR A 66 -24.32 4.42 -2.84
CA TYR A 66 -24.32 5.84 -3.22
C TYR A 66 -24.53 6.78 -2.04
N HIS A 67 -25.22 6.32 -1.00
CA HIS A 67 -25.52 7.11 0.20
C HIS A 67 -24.50 6.88 1.33
N LYS A 68 -23.62 5.92 1.17
CA LYS A 68 -22.54 5.66 2.11
C LYS A 68 -21.50 6.78 2.05
N LYS A 69 -21.21 7.38 3.21
CA LYS A 69 -20.17 8.41 3.29
C LYS A 69 -18.81 7.80 2.94
N GLU A 70 -18.21 8.25 1.85
CA GLU A 70 -16.90 7.80 1.41
C GLU A 70 -15.82 8.21 2.41
N ILE A 71 -14.99 7.24 2.80
CA ILE A 71 -13.82 7.50 3.65
C ILE A 71 -12.68 7.96 2.74
N LYS A 72 -12.24 9.20 2.94
CA LYS A 72 -11.13 9.80 2.21
C LYS A 72 -9.91 9.97 3.08
N ILE A 73 -8.74 10.01 2.48
CA ILE A 73 -7.48 10.38 3.11
C ILE A 73 -7.30 11.88 2.90
N PRO A 74 -7.45 12.72 3.93
CA PRO A 74 -7.33 14.15 3.76
C PRO A 74 -5.87 14.55 3.51
N PHE A 75 -5.71 15.64 2.77
CA PHE A 75 -4.44 16.36 2.72
C PHE A 75 -4.27 17.16 4.02
N ASP A 76 -3.04 17.46 4.39
CA ASP A 76 -2.72 18.47 5.42
C ASP A 76 -2.81 19.91 4.89
N LEU A 77 -3.09 20.06 3.59
CA LEU A 77 -3.27 21.31 2.88
C LEU A 77 -4.76 21.55 2.62
N ASP A 78 -5.35 22.52 3.32
CA ASP A 78 -6.78 22.84 3.25
C ASP A 78 -7.29 23.11 1.84
N TYR A 79 -6.48 23.74 1.01
CA TYR A 79 -6.86 24.04 -0.37
C TYR A 79 -7.11 22.78 -1.19
N PHE A 80 -6.27 21.75 -1.04
CA PHE A 80 -6.46 20.47 -1.71
C PHE A 80 -7.69 19.73 -1.17
N ASN A 81 -7.94 19.79 0.14
CA ASN A 81 -9.15 19.21 0.72
C ASN A 81 -10.41 19.87 0.18
N LYS A 82 -10.37 21.18 -0.03
CA LYS A 82 -11.50 21.93 -0.63
C LYS A 82 -11.78 21.47 -2.07
N ILE A 83 -10.74 21.35 -2.91
CA ILE A 83 -10.86 20.93 -4.32
C ILE A 83 -11.35 19.47 -4.39
N THR A 84 -10.77 18.57 -3.59
CA THR A 84 -11.08 17.13 -3.62
C THR A 84 -12.29 16.75 -2.77
N LYS A 85 -12.96 17.74 -2.17
CA LYS A 85 -14.09 17.53 -1.27
C LYS A 85 -13.76 16.55 -0.13
N GLY A 86 -12.63 16.80 0.53
CA GLY A 86 -12.23 16.10 1.75
C GLY A 86 -11.05 15.13 1.62
N GLY A 87 -10.35 15.08 0.48
CA GLY A 87 -9.15 14.27 0.33
C GLY A 87 -9.20 13.23 -0.79
N LEU A 88 -8.28 12.28 -0.75
CA LEU A 88 -8.14 11.22 -1.73
C LEU A 88 -9.11 10.07 -1.39
N PRO A 89 -9.99 9.67 -2.32
CA PRO A 89 -10.87 8.52 -2.13
C PRO A 89 -10.07 7.20 -2.18
N GLN A 90 -10.62 6.17 -1.54
CA GLN A 90 -10.02 4.83 -1.59
C GLN A 90 -10.20 4.19 -2.97
N LYS A 91 -9.31 3.27 -3.32
CA LYS A 91 -9.36 2.49 -4.57
C LYS A 91 -9.34 3.37 -5.83
N THR A 92 -8.67 4.52 -5.79
CA THR A 92 -8.55 5.43 -6.93
C THR A 92 -7.09 5.65 -7.32
N LEU A 93 -6.87 5.89 -8.61
CA LEU A 93 -5.60 6.37 -9.13
C LEU A 93 -5.61 7.89 -9.15
N ASN A 94 -4.66 8.50 -8.44
CA ASN A 94 -4.49 9.95 -8.40
C ASN A 94 -3.13 10.31 -8.99
N ILE A 95 -3.09 11.25 -9.92
CA ILE A 95 -1.87 11.60 -10.66
C ILE A 95 -1.53 13.06 -10.35
N ALA A 96 -0.33 13.27 -9.80
CA ALA A 96 0.25 14.61 -9.64
C ALA A 96 1.04 14.97 -10.91
N LEU A 97 0.53 15.92 -11.67
CA LEU A 97 1.17 16.42 -12.89
C LEU A 97 1.83 17.76 -12.62
N ALA A 98 3.14 17.85 -12.89
CA ALA A 98 3.90 19.07 -12.78
C ALA A 98 5.08 19.06 -13.76
N GLY A 99 5.50 20.23 -14.21
CA GLY A 99 6.69 20.38 -15.05
C GLY A 99 7.97 20.02 -14.32
N THR A 100 9.08 19.97 -15.06
CA THR A 100 10.41 19.73 -14.49
C THR A 100 10.79 20.84 -13.51
N GLY A 101 11.34 20.46 -12.34
CA GLY A 101 11.82 21.43 -11.34
C GLY A 101 10.72 22.12 -10.49
N VAL A 102 9.44 21.88 -10.76
CA VAL A 102 8.31 22.52 -10.04
C VAL A 102 8.10 21.95 -8.62
N GLY A 103 8.74 20.82 -8.28
CA GLY A 103 8.63 20.23 -6.94
C GLY A 103 7.73 19.01 -6.84
N LYS A 104 7.41 18.33 -7.96
CA LYS A 104 6.60 17.10 -7.96
C LYS A 104 7.06 16.07 -6.93
N SER A 105 8.35 15.73 -6.91
CA SER A 105 8.92 14.76 -5.97
C SER A 105 8.85 15.23 -4.51
N LEU A 106 9.00 16.54 -4.27
CA LEU A 106 8.82 17.12 -2.94
C LEU A 106 7.38 17.04 -2.47
N PHE A 107 6.43 17.31 -3.37
CA PHE A 107 5.00 17.13 -3.08
C PHE A 107 4.67 15.65 -2.73
N MET A 108 5.23 14.69 -3.49
CA MET A 108 5.02 13.27 -3.21
C MET A 108 5.63 12.84 -1.87
N CYS A 109 6.83 13.33 -1.53
CA CYS A 109 7.44 13.10 -0.22
C CYS A 109 6.61 13.72 0.92
N HIS A 110 6.08 14.92 0.71
CA HIS A 110 5.19 15.58 1.65
C HIS A 110 3.89 14.80 1.86
N MET A 111 3.28 14.28 0.79
CA MET A 111 2.09 13.43 0.87
C MET A 111 2.36 12.13 1.64
N ALA A 112 3.53 11.51 1.42
CA ALA A 112 3.93 10.31 2.15
C ALA A 112 4.09 10.61 3.66
N ALA A 113 4.77 11.70 4.01
CA ALA A 113 4.95 12.16 5.38
C ALA A 113 3.61 12.45 6.08
N SER A 114 2.76 13.24 5.43
CA SER A 114 1.44 13.61 5.97
C SER A 114 0.53 12.38 6.17
N THR A 115 0.50 11.46 5.20
CA THR A 115 -0.28 10.23 5.27
C THR A 115 0.22 9.30 6.38
N LEU A 116 1.54 9.18 6.55
CA LEU A 116 2.17 8.45 7.64
C LEU A 116 1.75 9.02 9.01
N MET A 117 1.77 10.36 9.14
CA MET A 117 1.39 11.04 10.40
C MET A 117 -0.10 10.90 10.74
N GLN A 118 -0.95 10.56 9.76
CA GLN A 118 -2.36 10.18 9.97
C GLN A 118 -2.52 8.71 10.42
N GLY A 119 -1.44 7.99 10.67
CA GLY A 119 -1.45 6.59 11.11
C GLY A 119 -1.74 5.60 9.97
N LYS A 120 -1.58 6.01 8.72
CA LYS A 120 -1.78 5.14 7.54
C LYS A 120 -0.47 4.50 7.11
N ASN A 121 -0.56 3.32 6.51
CA ASN A 121 0.58 2.69 5.88
C ASN A 121 0.81 3.29 4.49
N VAL A 122 2.06 3.56 4.16
CA VAL A 122 2.48 4.15 2.90
C VAL A 122 3.53 3.25 2.26
N LEU A 123 3.33 2.91 1.00
CA LEU A 123 4.35 2.33 0.14
C LEU A 123 4.81 3.39 -0.85
N TYR A 124 6.10 3.76 -0.79
CA TYR A 124 6.70 4.72 -1.70
C TYR A 124 7.63 3.99 -2.67
N ILE A 125 7.29 3.99 -3.96
CA ILE A 125 8.10 3.38 -5.00
C ILE A 125 8.78 4.48 -5.79
N THR A 126 10.11 4.46 -5.83
CA THR A 126 10.92 5.38 -6.63
C THR A 126 11.65 4.64 -7.74
N LEU A 127 11.61 5.19 -8.97
CA LEU A 127 12.32 4.66 -10.14
C LEU A 127 13.37 5.65 -10.68
N GLU A 128 13.44 6.84 -10.11
CA GLU A 128 14.33 7.93 -10.57
C GLU A 128 15.41 8.25 -9.53
N MET A 129 15.03 8.25 -8.25
CA MET A 129 15.92 8.65 -7.16
C MET A 129 16.23 7.47 -6.25
N ALA A 130 17.43 7.47 -5.64
CA ALA A 130 17.77 6.53 -4.59
C ALA A 130 16.85 6.67 -3.38
N GLU A 131 16.56 5.55 -2.70
CA GLU A 131 15.66 5.50 -1.56
C GLU A 131 16.12 6.41 -0.40
N GLU A 132 17.43 6.52 -0.19
CA GLU A 132 18.00 7.39 0.83
C GLU A 132 17.71 8.87 0.55
N ARG A 133 17.68 9.28 -0.72
CA ARG A 133 17.33 10.64 -1.12
C ARG A 133 15.84 10.96 -0.93
N ILE A 134 14.98 9.96 -1.06
CA ILE A 134 13.56 10.08 -0.72
C ILE A 134 13.40 10.17 0.79
N ALA A 135 14.07 9.28 1.54
CA ALA A 135 14.06 9.28 3.00
C ALA A 135 14.54 10.63 3.57
N GLU A 136 15.65 11.18 3.06
CA GLU A 136 16.17 12.50 3.43
C GLU A 136 15.12 13.61 3.32
N ARG A 137 14.36 13.63 2.23
CA ARG A 137 13.29 14.62 2.02
C ARG A 137 12.11 14.43 2.96
N ILE A 138 11.77 13.19 3.24
CA ILE A 138 10.69 12.85 4.18
C ILE A 138 11.11 13.20 5.61
N ASP A 139 12.36 12.89 5.99
CA ASP A 139 12.91 13.22 7.30
C ASP A 139 12.98 14.74 7.51
N ALA A 140 13.48 15.48 6.55
CA ALA A 140 13.51 16.95 6.58
C ALA A 140 12.09 17.52 6.77
N ASN A 141 11.10 16.96 6.08
CA ASN A 141 9.70 17.36 6.21
C ASN A 141 9.14 17.04 7.62
N LEU A 142 9.31 15.82 8.10
CA LEU A 142 8.79 15.36 9.39
C LEU A 142 9.46 16.06 10.58
N MET A 143 10.74 16.42 10.44
CA MET A 143 11.52 17.10 11.46
C MET A 143 11.40 18.62 11.38
N ASN A 144 10.81 19.12 10.29
CA ASN A 144 10.69 20.55 9.99
C ASN A 144 12.04 21.27 9.98
N VAL A 145 13.01 20.71 9.30
CA VAL A 145 14.36 21.24 9.09
C VAL A 145 14.70 21.28 7.61
N THR A 146 15.72 22.04 7.24
CA THR A 146 16.23 22.00 5.85
C THR A 146 17.04 20.73 5.64
N ILE A 147 17.27 20.35 4.38
CA ILE A 147 18.15 19.21 4.05
C ILE A 147 19.59 19.48 4.52
N ASP A 148 20.06 20.70 4.40
CA ASP A 148 21.39 21.10 4.85
C ASP A 148 21.52 20.98 6.38
N ASP A 149 20.50 21.39 7.12
CA ASP A 149 20.46 21.22 8.58
C ASP A 149 20.41 19.74 8.97
N LEU A 150 19.69 18.90 8.20
CA LEU A 150 19.62 17.46 8.44
C LEU A 150 21.00 16.80 8.38
N HIS A 151 21.84 17.20 7.42
CA HIS A 151 23.21 16.68 7.28
C HIS A 151 24.14 17.06 8.44
N THR A 152 23.87 18.16 9.12
CA THR A 152 24.66 18.64 10.27
C THR A 152 24.05 18.25 11.62
N LEU A 153 22.88 17.60 11.61
CA LEU A 153 22.16 17.25 12.82
C LEU A 153 22.93 16.24 13.69
N PRO A 154 23.16 16.48 14.99
CA PRO A 154 23.77 15.52 15.86
C PRO A 154 22.94 14.22 15.96
N ARG A 155 23.61 13.07 15.92
CA ARG A 155 22.94 11.75 15.97
C ARG A 155 21.91 11.62 17.10
N LYS A 156 22.24 12.11 18.31
CA LYS A 156 21.31 12.07 19.45
C LYS A 156 20.01 12.86 19.20
N MET A 157 20.09 13.97 18.47
CA MET A 157 18.90 14.73 18.09
C MET A 157 18.07 13.96 17.08
N PHE A 158 18.70 13.37 16.08
CA PHE A 158 18.03 12.51 15.11
C PHE A 158 17.29 11.35 15.77
N GLU A 159 17.93 10.61 16.67
CA GLU A 159 17.32 9.53 17.46
C GLU A 159 16.12 10.02 18.28
N SER A 160 16.21 11.21 18.87
CA SER A 160 15.11 11.84 19.61
C SER A 160 13.91 12.15 18.71
N TYR A 161 14.16 12.68 17.50
CA TYR A 161 13.11 12.92 16.49
C TYR A 161 12.43 11.62 16.04
N LEU A 162 13.20 10.58 15.73
CA LEU A 162 12.64 9.27 15.38
C LEU A 162 11.75 8.71 16.48
N THR A 163 12.19 8.83 17.74
CA THR A 163 11.39 8.40 18.89
C THR A 163 10.07 9.18 18.99
N ARG A 164 10.09 10.49 18.72
CA ARG A 164 8.88 11.33 18.69
C ARG A 164 7.93 10.95 17.56
N ILE A 165 8.45 10.69 16.37
CA ILE A 165 7.65 10.27 15.21
C ILE A 165 7.00 8.93 15.51
N ASN A 166 7.74 7.93 15.96
CA ASN A 166 7.22 6.60 16.34
C ASN A 166 6.13 6.64 17.41
N LYS A 167 6.17 7.63 18.32
CA LYS A 167 5.10 7.82 19.31
C LYS A 167 3.84 8.48 18.74
N LYS A 168 3.97 9.19 17.63
CA LYS A 168 2.86 9.96 17.04
C LYS A 168 2.07 9.18 15.99
N THR A 169 2.65 8.16 15.39
CA THR A 169 2.02 7.39 14.35
C THR A 169 2.16 5.89 14.56
N ASN A 170 1.11 5.14 14.23
CA ASN A 170 1.14 3.68 14.14
C ASN A 170 1.29 3.21 12.67
N GLY A 171 1.36 4.14 11.72
CA GLY A 171 1.57 3.85 10.31
C GLY A 171 2.98 3.36 10.02
N LYS A 172 3.16 2.74 8.88
CA LYS A 172 4.46 2.31 8.35
C LYS A 172 4.71 2.98 7.01
N LEU A 173 5.95 3.40 6.77
CA LEU A 173 6.43 3.84 5.48
C LEU A 173 7.48 2.83 5.00
N ILE A 174 7.29 2.31 3.78
CA ILE A 174 8.16 1.30 3.14
C ILE A 174 8.53 1.82 1.75
#